data_5f241697f0cf40ce1f2d16467b3cd729
#
_entry.id   5f241697f0cf40ce1f2d16467b3cd729
#
_cell.length_a   1.000
_cell.length_b   1.000
_cell.length_c   1.000
_cell.angle_alpha   90.00
_cell.angle_beta   90.00
_cell.angle_gamma   90.00
#
_symmetry.space_group_name_H-M   'P 1'
#
loop_
_entity.id
_entity.type
_entity.pdbx_description
1 polymer ?
#
loop_
_entity_poly.entity_id
_entity_poly.type
_entity_poly.pdbx_seq_one_letter_code
_entity_poly.pdbx_strand_id
1 'polypeptide(L)'
;MEFLVNGASVYDESGVMVSFEESEDNIIENFRSDDLLRELIRENRIFIEDFSSTNGFESGDYSLEALFMRLDDAIKRVGAKRIVLDKVDNLFSHFEKKAIIRSELLQLIEWLNSRGLTSVFTTGENPYGGAAHGLEEYVSDCVIHLKHRYKDHIGTRYMTIKKYRGSEHGLNEYPMLINSKGLSLFPITSLRLDYTVSRRIVSSGIPELDNILGGGFYQWSSVLISGTSGTGKTSFVAKFAYEACERGERCLLFANEEPADQIIRNMASVGIDLEKFSSHNLLIHSERPTTLGLEAHLTAMQDLVREFEPDHVIIDPISSLTEAGFGVKDLFVRFTDFLKNRKITSILTYLTEGGSPLTTTEIHLSSLIDTWVILQQVEKGGYYANILRVLKSRGLKHSKKPVEFKLTSKGIKILGGE
;
A
#
# COMPACT_ATOMS: atom_id res chain seq x y z
N MET A 1 -14.61 -3.33 13.55
CA MET A 1 -13.85 -3.39 14.83
C MET A 1 -12.74 -2.33 14.91
N GLU A 2 -11.84 -2.16 13.92
CA GLU A 2 -10.76 -1.15 13.95
C GLU A 2 -11.23 0.30 14.26
N PHE A 3 -12.41 0.68 13.77
CA PHE A 3 -12.99 2.00 14.09
C PHE A 3 -13.19 2.21 15.60
N LEU A 4 -13.57 1.17 16.33
CA LEU A 4 -13.76 1.21 17.79
C LEU A 4 -12.42 1.15 18.51
N VAL A 5 -11.54 0.23 18.12
CA VAL A 5 -10.20 0.07 18.73
C VAL A 5 -9.39 1.35 18.59
N ASN A 6 -9.32 1.93 17.38
CA ASN A 6 -8.62 3.20 17.17
C ASN A 6 -9.32 4.36 17.89
N GLY A 7 -10.67 4.33 17.98
CA GLY A 7 -11.43 5.29 18.79
C GLY A 7 -10.96 5.30 20.23
N ALA A 8 -10.95 4.13 20.84
CA ALA A 8 -10.60 3.98 22.25
C ALA A 8 -9.10 4.24 22.52
N SER A 9 -8.19 3.70 21.67
CA SER A 9 -6.75 3.76 21.94
C SER A 9 -6.08 5.08 21.53
N VAL A 10 -6.52 5.70 20.41
CA VAL A 10 -5.85 6.88 19.82
C VAL A 10 -6.60 8.17 20.12
N TYR A 11 -7.94 8.12 20.13
CA TYR A 11 -8.78 9.32 20.22
C TYR A 11 -9.46 9.49 21.59
N ASP A 12 -9.25 8.57 22.52
CA ASP A 12 -9.90 8.54 23.82
C ASP A 12 -11.43 8.51 23.75
N GLU A 13 -11.96 7.83 22.74
CA GLU A 13 -13.39 7.69 22.48
C GLU A 13 -13.81 6.22 22.63
N SER A 14 -14.45 5.91 23.79
CA SER A 14 -15.02 4.58 24.04
C SER A 14 -16.11 4.23 23.04
N GLY A 15 -16.32 2.93 22.81
CA GLY A 15 -17.25 2.49 21.80
C GLY A 15 -18.04 1.22 22.12
N VAL A 16 -19.16 1.06 21.41
CA VAL A 16 -20.03 -0.12 21.47
C VAL A 16 -20.07 -0.79 20.10
N MET A 17 -19.84 -2.11 20.08
CA MET A 17 -20.12 -2.99 18.94
C MET A 17 -21.45 -3.68 19.19
N VAL A 18 -22.34 -3.60 18.22
CA VAL A 18 -23.64 -4.32 18.22
C VAL A 18 -23.58 -5.32 17.08
N SER A 19 -23.70 -6.60 17.41
CA SER A 19 -23.71 -7.68 16.42
C SER A 19 -25.08 -8.32 16.32
N PHE A 20 -25.57 -8.43 15.08
CA PHE A 20 -26.82 -9.13 14.76
C PHE A 20 -26.60 -10.51 14.13
N GLU A 21 -25.36 -10.91 13.91
CA GLU A 21 -25.01 -12.16 13.21
C GLU A 21 -24.00 -13.01 13.98
N GLU A 22 -22.95 -12.40 14.50
CA GLU A 22 -21.86 -13.10 15.17
C GLU A 22 -21.92 -12.92 16.69
N SER A 23 -21.56 -13.97 17.42
CA SER A 23 -21.43 -13.90 18.89
C SER A 23 -20.21 -13.08 19.31
N GLU A 24 -20.25 -12.55 20.55
CA GLU A 24 -19.11 -11.82 21.14
C GLU A 24 -17.82 -12.64 21.09
N ASP A 25 -17.87 -13.92 21.44
CA ASP A 25 -16.69 -14.81 21.45
C ASP A 25 -16.08 -14.94 20.04
N ASN A 26 -16.93 -15.10 19.00
CA ASN A 26 -16.48 -15.20 17.62
C ASN A 26 -15.81 -13.89 17.14
N ILE A 27 -16.42 -12.75 17.47
CA ILE A 27 -15.87 -11.42 17.11
C ILE A 27 -14.49 -11.25 17.74
N ILE A 28 -14.35 -11.55 19.03
CA ILE A 28 -13.06 -11.46 19.75
C ILE A 28 -12.06 -12.47 19.18
N GLU A 29 -12.50 -13.67 18.83
CA GLU A 29 -11.61 -14.69 18.26
C GLU A 29 -11.16 -14.36 16.84
N ASN A 30 -12.03 -13.80 16.00
CA ASN A 30 -11.72 -13.37 14.64
C ASN A 30 -10.77 -12.17 14.61
N PHE A 31 -10.77 -11.33 15.64
CA PHE A 31 -9.87 -10.19 15.80
C PHE A 31 -8.61 -10.56 16.59
N ARG A 32 -8.09 -11.76 16.34
CA ARG A 32 -7.04 -12.46 17.12
C ARG A 32 -5.69 -11.75 17.28
N SER A 33 -5.35 -10.82 16.43
CA SER A 33 -4.00 -10.25 16.41
C SER A 33 -3.78 -9.15 17.43
N ASP A 34 -4.80 -8.84 18.28
CA ASP A 34 -4.70 -7.66 19.12
C ASP A 34 -5.10 -7.97 20.57
N ASP A 35 -4.08 -8.23 21.41
CA ASP A 35 -4.22 -8.19 22.87
C ASP A 35 -4.87 -6.87 23.33
N LEU A 36 -4.72 -5.80 22.53
CA LEU A 36 -5.29 -4.49 22.75
C LEU A 36 -6.84 -4.50 22.80
N LEU A 37 -7.53 -5.24 21.90
CA LEU A 37 -8.99 -5.34 21.98
C LEU A 37 -9.44 -5.95 23.30
N ARG A 38 -8.79 -7.02 23.75
CA ARG A 38 -9.09 -7.68 25.02
C ARG A 38 -8.81 -6.77 26.22
N GLU A 39 -7.76 -5.97 26.14
CA GLU A 39 -7.44 -4.97 27.16
C GLU A 39 -8.51 -3.88 27.22
N LEU A 40 -8.89 -3.30 26.08
CA LEU A 40 -9.93 -2.27 26.00
C LEU A 40 -11.30 -2.76 26.47
N ILE A 41 -11.64 -4.04 26.26
CA ILE A 41 -12.86 -4.65 26.82
C ILE A 41 -12.76 -4.75 28.35
N ARG A 42 -11.63 -5.21 28.90
CA ARG A 42 -11.40 -5.30 30.36
C ARG A 42 -11.45 -3.94 31.05
N GLU A 43 -10.96 -2.90 30.37
CA GLU A 43 -10.99 -1.51 30.84
C GLU A 43 -12.35 -0.82 30.69
N ASN A 44 -13.38 -1.52 30.20
CA ASN A 44 -14.70 -0.98 29.85
C ASN A 44 -14.61 0.21 28.86
N ARG A 45 -13.66 0.18 27.93
CA ARG A 45 -13.51 1.15 26.85
C ARG A 45 -14.24 0.70 25.57
N ILE A 46 -14.38 -0.62 25.39
CA ILE A 46 -15.17 -1.23 24.33
C ILE A 46 -16.13 -2.24 24.98
N PHE A 47 -17.37 -2.22 24.53
CA PHE A 47 -18.39 -3.18 24.91
C PHE A 47 -19.00 -3.80 23.66
N ILE A 48 -19.19 -5.13 23.69
CA ILE A 48 -19.83 -5.88 22.59
C ILE A 48 -21.20 -6.32 23.06
N GLU A 49 -22.23 -5.84 22.39
CA GLU A 49 -23.63 -6.22 22.62
C GLU A 49 -24.05 -7.25 21.58
N ASP A 50 -24.25 -8.48 22.02
CA ASP A 50 -24.59 -9.62 21.17
C ASP A 50 -26.11 -9.84 21.08
N PHE A 51 -26.64 -9.70 19.87
CA PHE A 51 -28.04 -10.01 19.53
C PHE A 51 -28.15 -11.28 18.68
N SER A 52 -27.10 -11.97 18.32
CA SER A 52 -27.13 -13.13 17.43
C SER A 52 -27.91 -14.31 17.99
N SER A 53 -27.92 -14.45 19.31
CA SER A 53 -28.58 -15.57 20.02
C SER A 53 -30.01 -15.29 20.50
N THR A 54 -30.51 -14.06 20.26
CA THR A 54 -31.85 -13.70 20.74
C THR A 54 -32.94 -14.23 19.79
N ASN A 55 -33.56 -15.36 20.12
CA ASN A 55 -34.74 -15.94 19.42
C ASN A 55 -35.93 -14.98 19.28
N GLY A 56 -35.87 -13.80 19.87
CA GLY A 56 -36.89 -12.75 19.78
C GLY A 56 -37.05 -12.13 18.40
N PHE A 57 -36.02 -12.22 17.57
CA PHE A 57 -36.06 -11.74 16.17
C PHE A 57 -36.95 -12.63 15.28
N GLU A 58 -37.07 -13.93 15.59
CA GLU A 58 -37.88 -14.88 14.83
C GLU A 58 -39.39 -14.86 15.19
N SER A 59 -39.76 -14.29 16.32
CA SER A 59 -41.15 -14.34 16.82
C SER A 59 -42.04 -13.16 16.42
N GLY A 60 -41.55 -12.17 15.69
CA GLY A 60 -42.35 -11.03 15.18
C GLY A 60 -42.77 -9.98 16.23
N ASP A 61 -42.42 -10.16 17.49
CA ASP A 61 -42.71 -9.23 18.62
C ASP A 61 -41.51 -8.25 18.88
N TYR A 62 -40.74 -7.95 17.88
CA TYR A 62 -39.57 -7.05 18.03
C TYR A 62 -40.04 -5.60 18.15
N SER A 63 -39.75 -4.97 19.26
CA SER A 63 -39.95 -3.54 19.48
C SER A 63 -38.59 -2.84 19.45
N LEU A 64 -38.43 -1.82 18.59
CA LEU A 64 -37.23 -0.92 18.61
C LEU A 64 -36.99 -0.32 19.99
N GLU A 65 -38.05 -0.20 20.82
CA GLU A 65 -37.92 0.29 22.18
C GLU A 65 -37.04 -0.62 23.05
N ALA A 66 -37.17 -1.94 22.92
CA ALA A 66 -36.34 -2.89 23.64
C ALA A 66 -34.87 -2.82 23.17
N LEU A 67 -34.65 -2.66 21.86
CA LEU A 67 -33.29 -2.38 21.32
C LEU A 67 -32.71 -1.11 21.91
N PHE A 68 -33.47 -0.01 21.89
CA PHE A 68 -33.01 1.28 22.42
C PHE A 68 -32.65 1.21 23.90
N MET A 69 -33.42 0.46 24.70
CA MET A 69 -33.10 0.26 26.13
C MET A 69 -31.76 -0.46 26.32
N ARG A 70 -31.52 -1.55 25.58
CA ARG A 70 -30.23 -2.28 25.65
C ARG A 70 -29.06 -1.46 25.16
N LEU A 71 -29.25 -0.75 24.05
CA LEU A 71 -28.22 0.15 23.51
C LEU A 71 -27.91 1.30 24.48
N ASP A 72 -28.94 1.88 25.13
CA ASP A 72 -28.76 2.97 26.09
C ASP A 72 -27.95 2.52 27.32
N ASP A 73 -28.19 1.30 27.78
CA ASP A 73 -27.42 0.70 28.89
C ASP A 73 -25.96 0.45 28.46
N ALA A 74 -25.76 -0.16 27.30
CA ALA A 74 -24.43 -0.40 26.75
C ALA A 74 -23.62 0.90 26.54
N ILE A 75 -24.26 1.94 25.98
CA ILE A 75 -23.66 3.25 25.76
C ILE A 75 -23.24 3.90 27.08
N LYS A 76 -24.12 3.88 28.08
CA LYS A 76 -23.85 4.44 29.40
C LYS A 76 -22.75 3.70 30.16
N ARG A 77 -22.69 2.37 30.01
CA ARG A 77 -21.72 1.50 30.65
C ARG A 77 -20.29 1.89 30.35
N VAL A 78 -19.99 2.19 29.09
CA VAL A 78 -18.63 2.54 28.65
C VAL A 78 -18.44 4.04 28.38
N GLY A 79 -19.51 4.84 28.50
CA GLY A 79 -19.48 6.26 28.11
C GLY A 79 -19.20 6.44 26.62
N ALA A 80 -19.85 5.63 25.77
CA ALA A 80 -19.53 5.53 24.36
C ALA A 80 -19.67 6.87 23.61
N LYS A 81 -18.74 7.08 22.68
CA LYS A 81 -18.77 8.14 21.66
C LYS A 81 -18.91 7.55 20.25
N ARG A 82 -18.57 6.28 20.10
CA ARG A 82 -18.65 5.54 18.84
C ARG A 82 -19.55 4.31 18.99
N ILE A 83 -20.30 4.01 17.95
CA ILE A 83 -21.09 2.79 17.88
C ILE A 83 -20.98 2.16 16.48
N VAL A 84 -20.88 0.85 16.45
CA VAL A 84 -20.96 0.06 15.22
C VAL A 84 -22.14 -0.89 15.33
N LEU A 85 -23.03 -0.87 14.34
CA LEU A 85 -24.10 -1.84 14.18
C LEU A 85 -23.79 -2.73 12.99
N ASP A 86 -23.42 -3.97 13.27
CA ASP A 86 -22.99 -4.92 12.25
C ASP A 86 -24.16 -5.74 11.72
N LYS A 87 -24.33 -5.72 10.37
CA LYS A 87 -25.45 -6.38 9.69
C LYS A 87 -26.83 -5.83 10.10
N VAL A 88 -26.97 -4.49 10.04
CA VAL A 88 -28.22 -3.82 10.42
C VAL A 88 -29.43 -4.28 9.58
N ASP A 89 -29.21 -4.81 8.39
CA ASP A 89 -30.22 -5.41 7.53
C ASP A 89 -30.92 -6.62 8.19
N ASN A 90 -30.22 -7.37 9.05
CA ASN A 90 -30.84 -8.48 9.80
C ASN A 90 -31.90 -7.96 10.77
N LEU A 91 -31.75 -6.78 11.33
CA LEU A 91 -32.77 -6.14 12.18
C LEU A 91 -34.10 -5.90 11.45
N PHE A 92 -34.02 -5.66 10.14
CA PHE A 92 -35.17 -5.33 9.30
C PHE A 92 -35.67 -6.49 8.42
N SER A 93 -35.05 -7.66 8.54
CA SER A 93 -35.35 -8.83 7.69
C SER A 93 -36.79 -9.29 7.70
N HIS A 94 -37.53 -9.03 8.80
CA HIS A 94 -38.94 -9.41 8.98
C HIS A 94 -39.95 -8.39 8.40
N PHE A 95 -39.49 -7.21 7.99
CA PHE A 95 -40.35 -6.19 7.43
C PHE A 95 -40.48 -6.30 5.92
N GLU A 96 -41.66 -6.64 5.42
CA GLU A 96 -41.91 -6.73 3.98
C GLU A 96 -41.99 -5.36 3.26
N LYS A 97 -42.43 -4.32 3.98
CA LYS A 97 -42.69 -2.99 3.41
C LYS A 97 -41.52 -2.06 3.60
N LYS A 98 -40.89 -1.67 2.47
CA LYS A 98 -39.76 -0.69 2.45
C LYS A 98 -40.07 0.62 3.19
N ALA A 99 -41.34 1.09 3.19
CA ALA A 99 -41.71 2.30 3.90
C ALA A 99 -41.55 2.17 5.44
N ILE A 100 -41.84 1.00 5.98
CA ILE A 100 -41.66 0.71 7.41
C ILE A 100 -40.17 0.67 7.73
N ILE A 101 -39.38 -0.10 6.97
CA ILE A 101 -37.92 -0.18 7.15
C ILE A 101 -37.30 1.21 7.16
N ARG A 102 -37.72 2.08 6.22
CA ARG A 102 -37.25 3.47 6.17
C ARG A 102 -37.60 4.27 7.43
N SER A 103 -38.80 4.13 7.93
CA SER A 103 -39.23 4.85 9.13
C SER A 103 -38.44 4.41 10.36
N GLU A 104 -38.28 3.10 10.55
CA GLU A 104 -37.52 2.51 11.65
C GLU A 104 -36.05 2.86 11.61
N LEU A 105 -35.45 2.81 10.41
CA LEU A 105 -34.05 3.20 10.21
C LEU A 105 -33.80 4.69 10.51
N LEU A 106 -34.73 5.57 10.08
CA LEU A 106 -34.65 7.01 10.41
C LEU A 106 -34.77 7.22 11.93
N GLN A 107 -35.69 6.55 12.58
CA GLN A 107 -35.87 6.63 14.04
C GLN A 107 -34.60 6.17 14.79
N LEU A 108 -33.96 5.08 14.34
CA LEU A 108 -32.71 4.60 14.90
C LEU A 108 -31.58 5.64 14.75
N ILE A 109 -31.43 6.23 13.55
CA ILE A 109 -30.39 7.23 13.30
C ILE A 109 -30.63 8.50 14.11
N GLU A 110 -31.86 9.00 14.16
CA GLU A 110 -32.22 10.17 14.97
C GLU A 110 -31.96 9.93 16.47
N TRP A 111 -32.26 8.72 16.94
CA TRP A 111 -32.00 8.33 18.32
C TRP A 111 -30.49 8.30 18.64
N LEU A 112 -29.67 7.73 17.75
CA LEU A 112 -28.19 7.71 17.90
C LEU A 112 -27.60 9.13 17.85
N ASN A 113 -28.05 9.95 16.89
CA ASN A 113 -27.61 11.34 16.75
C ASN A 113 -27.95 12.18 17.99
N SER A 114 -29.14 11.97 18.60
CA SER A 114 -29.55 12.68 19.81
C SER A 114 -28.63 12.41 21.01
N ARG A 115 -27.85 11.33 20.95
CA ARG A 115 -26.83 10.97 21.98
C ARG A 115 -25.42 11.44 21.64
N GLY A 116 -25.24 12.12 20.49
CA GLY A 116 -23.95 12.63 20.05
C GLY A 116 -22.96 11.52 19.65
N LEU A 117 -23.46 10.38 19.15
CA LEU A 117 -22.64 9.25 18.74
C LEU A 117 -22.22 9.35 17.29
N THR A 118 -20.98 8.98 16.99
CA THR A 118 -20.56 8.66 15.63
C THR A 118 -20.90 7.20 15.36
N SER A 119 -21.83 6.97 14.41
CA SER A 119 -22.39 5.65 14.15
C SER A 119 -21.91 5.09 12.82
N VAL A 120 -21.51 3.82 12.80
CA VAL A 120 -21.19 3.06 11.59
C VAL A 120 -22.15 1.88 11.47
N PHE A 121 -22.78 1.74 10.30
CA PHE A 121 -23.66 0.62 9.98
C PHE A 121 -23.03 -0.22 8.89
N THR A 122 -23.01 -1.54 9.04
CA THR A 122 -22.71 -2.43 7.93
C THR A 122 -24.01 -3.05 7.41
N THR A 123 -24.11 -3.21 6.09
CA THR A 123 -25.24 -3.87 5.43
C THR A 123 -24.73 -4.77 4.31
N GLY A 124 -25.51 -5.79 3.97
CA GLY A 124 -25.27 -6.61 2.80
C GLY A 124 -25.47 -5.83 1.50
N GLU A 125 -24.98 -6.39 0.39
CA GLU A 125 -25.19 -5.84 -0.96
C GLU A 125 -26.40 -6.47 -1.62
N ASN A 126 -27.23 -5.64 -2.27
CA ASN A 126 -28.35 -6.11 -3.10
C ASN A 126 -27.78 -6.77 -4.37
N PRO A 127 -28.35 -7.88 -4.89
CA PRO A 127 -27.93 -8.51 -6.15
C PRO A 127 -27.89 -7.56 -7.36
N TYR A 128 -28.60 -6.45 -7.32
CA TYR A 128 -28.62 -5.42 -8.38
C TYR A 128 -27.64 -4.24 -8.11
N GLY A 129 -26.81 -4.35 -7.07
CA GLY A 129 -25.88 -3.30 -6.61
C GLY A 129 -26.54 -2.29 -5.66
N GLY A 130 -25.75 -1.83 -4.68
CA GLY A 130 -26.21 -0.94 -3.60
C GLY A 130 -26.54 -1.70 -2.30
N ALA A 131 -26.93 -0.96 -1.26
CA ALA A 131 -27.27 -1.51 0.04
C ALA A 131 -28.49 -2.45 -0.03
N ALA A 132 -28.61 -3.39 0.91
CA ALA A 132 -29.59 -4.48 0.89
C ALA A 132 -31.04 -4.02 0.62
N HIS A 133 -31.44 -2.94 1.25
CA HIS A 133 -32.78 -2.36 1.05
C HIS A 133 -32.76 -1.11 0.17
N GLY A 134 -31.58 -0.56 -0.16
CA GLY A 134 -31.38 0.66 -0.97
C GLY A 134 -31.85 1.94 -0.28
N LEU A 135 -32.16 1.88 1.02
CA LEU A 135 -32.64 3.00 1.83
C LEU A 135 -31.54 3.60 2.70
N GLU A 136 -30.59 2.80 3.10
CA GLU A 136 -29.46 3.14 3.98
C GLU A 136 -28.63 4.28 3.37
N GLU A 137 -28.47 4.26 2.04
CA GLU A 137 -27.75 5.30 1.31
C GLU A 137 -28.41 6.68 1.39
N TYR A 138 -29.76 6.72 1.54
CA TYR A 138 -30.51 8.00 1.61
C TYR A 138 -30.41 8.66 2.98
N VAL A 139 -30.36 7.86 4.04
CA VAL A 139 -30.42 8.34 5.42
C VAL A 139 -29.04 8.63 6.01
N SER A 140 -27.99 7.94 5.55
CA SER A 140 -26.62 8.10 6.05
C SER A 140 -25.97 9.39 5.55
N ASP A 141 -25.08 9.97 6.35
CA ASP A 141 -24.28 11.14 5.98
C ASP A 141 -23.06 10.78 5.11
N CYS A 142 -22.49 9.59 5.36
CA CYS A 142 -21.41 9.03 4.57
C CYS A 142 -21.79 7.61 4.12
N VAL A 143 -21.49 7.28 2.86
CA VAL A 143 -21.71 5.95 2.28
C VAL A 143 -20.40 5.46 1.67
N ILE A 144 -19.90 4.34 2.19
CA ILE A 144 -18.70 3.67 1.73
C ILE A 144 -19.09 2.32 1.15
N HIS A 145 -18.79 2.10 -0.12
CA HIS A 145 -18.96 0.80 -0.78
C HIS A 145 -17.65 0.03 -0.76
N LEU A 146 -17.73 -1.23 -0.35
CA LEU A 146 -16.67 -2.21 -0.42
C LEU A 146 -16.99 -3.20 -1.54
N LYS A 147 -16.05 -3.43 -2.46
CA LYS A 147 -16.21 -4.33 -3.60
C LYS A 147 -15.08 -5.33 -3.65
N HIS A 148 -15.38 -6.53 -4.08
CA HIS A 148 -14.40 -7.55 -4.39
C HIS A 148 -14.51 -7.88 -5.88
N ARG A 149 -13.41 -7.75 -6.63
CA ARG A 149 -13.35 -8.05 -8.06
C ARG A 149 -12.28 -9.09 -8.32
N TYR A 150 -12.59 -9.96 -9.26
CA TYR A 150 -11.64 -10.93 -9.79
C TYR A 150 -11.21 -10.51 -11.20
N LYS A 151 -9.90 -10.50 -11.43
CA LYS A 151 -9.32 -10.33 -12.75
C LYS A 151 -8.20 -11.35 -12.89
N ASP A 152 -8.22 -12.15 -13.97
CA ASP A 152 -7.23 -13.18 -14.24
C ASP A 152 -6.98 -14.13 -13.04
N HIS A 153 -8.07 -14.54 -12.37
CA HIS A 153 -8.10 -15.35 -11.14
C HIS A 153 -7.53 -14.66 -9.88
N ILE A 154 -7.14 -13.39 -9.96
CA ILE A 154 -6.64 -12.62 -8.82
C ILE A 154 -7.76 -11.74 -8.27
N GLY A 155 -8.05 -11.89 -6.97
CA GLY A 155 -9.04 -11.08 -6.26
C GLY A 155 -8.44 -9.79 -5.70
N THR A 156 -9.06 -8.66 -6.00
CA THR A 156 -8.70 -7.35 -5.43
C THR A 156 -9.91 -6.71 -4.79
N ARG A 157 -9.73 -6.16 -3.59
CA ARG A 157 -10.75 -5.42 -2.87
C ARG A 157 -10.61 -3.93 -3.16
N TYR A 158 -11.76 -3.26 -3.27
CA TYR A 158 -11.83 -1.82 -3.51
C TYR A 158 -12.79 -1.15 -2.54
N MET A 159 -12.48 0.07 -2.15
CA MET A 159 -13.33 0.97 -1.40
C MET A 159 -13.72 2.17 -2.29
N THR A 160 -14.96 2.61 -2.23
CA THR A 160 -15.43 3.83 -2.91
C THR A 160 -16.28 4.65 -1.95
N ILE A 161 -16.03 5.93 -1.85
CA ILE A 161 -16.92 6.86 -1.14
C ILE A 161 -18.00 7.30 -2.13
N LYS A 162 -19.24 6.88 -1.91
CA LYS A 162 -20.39 7.20 -2.77
C LYS A 162 -21.03 8.54 -2.41
N LYS A 163 -20.94 8.89 -1.15
CA LYS A 163 -21.57 10.08 -0.59
C LYS A 163 -20.83 10.50 0.68
N TYR A 164 -20.66 11.79 0.85
CA TYR A 164 -20.21 12.37 2.11
C TYR A 164 -20.81 13.77 2.23
N ARG A 165 -21.85 13.94 3.06
CA ARG A 165 -22.55 15.21 3.25
C ARG A 165 -21.64 16.23 3.93
N GLY A 166 -21.62 17.45 3.38
CA GLY A 166 -20.87 18.55 3.96
C GLY A 166 -19.35 18.47 3.79
N SER A 167 -18.83 17.48 3.04
CA SER A 167 -17.41 17.37 2.77
C SER A 167 -17.14 16.97 1.31
N GLU A 168 -16.07 17.52 0.76
CA GLU A 168 -15.51 17.08 -0.51
C GLU A 168 -14.87 15.69 -0.32
N HIS A 169 -15.04 14.79 -1.28
CA HIS A 169 -14.47 13.46 -1.24
C HIS A 169 -14.02 12.99 -2.62
N GLY A 170 -13.09 12.05 -2.64
CA GLY A 170 -12.62 11.43 -3.88
C GLY A 170 -13.68 10.52 -4.49
N LEU A 171 -13.83 10.59 -5.82
CA LEU A 171 -14.78 9.79 -6.60
C LEU A 171 -14.19 8.47 -7.11
N ASN A 172 -12.90 8.19 -6.83
CA ASN A 172 -12.18 7.03 -7.33
C ASN A 172 -12.50 5.77 -6.52
N GLU A 173 -12.18 4.62 -7.12
CA GLU A 173 -12.10 3.35 -6.39
C GLU A 173 -10.70 3.23 -5.78
N TYR A 174 -10.63 2.97 -4.50
CA TYR A 174 -9.38 2.85 -3.74
C TYR A 174 -9.10 1.37 -3.50
N PRO A 175 -8.03 0.80 -4.09
CA PRO A 175 -7.61 -0.54 -3.73
C PRO A 175 -7.33 -0.65 -2.25
N MET A 176 -7.75 -1.75 -1.65
CA MET A 176 -7.56 -2.01 -0.22
C MET A 176 -7.02 -3.41 0.04
N LEU A 177 -6.16 -3.50 1.04
CA LEU A 177 -5.62 -4.74 1.57
C LEU A 177 -6.10 -4.92 3.01
N ILE A 178 -6.45 -6.15 3.36
CA ILE A 178 -6.69 -6.57 4.74
C ILE A 178 -5.57 -7.55 5.10
N ASN A 179 -4.77 -7.20 6.07
CA ASN A 179 -3.65 -8.00 6.54
C ASN A 179 -3.66 -8.12 8.08
N SER A 180 -2.60 -8.70 8.67
CA SER A 180 -2.48 -8.85 10.12
C SER A 180 -2.38 -7.51 10.87
N LYS A 181 -2.12 -6.41 10.19
CA LYS A 181 -2.04 -5.04 10.76
C LYS A 181 -3.34 -4.26 10.57
N GLY A 182 -4.37 -4.87 9.97
CA GLY A 182 -5.65 -4.26 9.72
C GLY A 182 -5.89 -3.85 8.26
N LEU A 183 -6.61 -2.76 8.03
CA LEU A 183 -7.04 -2.30 6.72
C LEU A 183 -6.10 -1.22 6.17
N SER A 184 -5.49 -1.51 5.03
CA SER A 184 -4.63 -0.58 4.30
C SER A 184 -5.28 -0.14 3.00
N LEU A 185 -5.19 1.17 2.69
CA LEU A 185 -5.70 1.76 1.44
C LEU A 185 -4.57 2.27 0.58
N PHE A 186 -4.64 2.00 -0.72
CA PHE A 186 -3.79 2.65 -1.71
C PHE A 186 -4.48 3.95 -2.17
N PRO A 187 -4.02 5.13 -1.72
CA PRO A 187 -4.67 6.38 -2.08
C PRO A 187 -4.51 6.65 -3.58
N ILE A 188 -5.64 6.69 -4.29
CA ILE A 188 -5.72 7.07 -5.71
C ILE A 188 -5.86 8.60 -5.87
N THR A 189 -5.81 9.34 -4.80
CA THR A 189 -5.87 10.80 -4.88
C THR A 189 -4.73 11.31 -5.74
N SER A 190 -5.06 12.21 -6.67
CA SER A 190 -4.06 12.97 -7.43
C SER A 190 -3.13 13.64 -6.42
N LEU A 191 -1.93 13.08 -6.26
CA LEU A 191 -0.90 13.74 -5.50
C LEU A 191 -0.63 15.05 -6.21
N ARG A 192 -0.81 16.16 -5.53
CA ARG A 192 -0.43 17.47 -6.08
C ARG A 192 1.06 17.42 -6.35
N LEU A 193 1.50 18.00 -7.46
CA LEU A 193 2.92 18.13 -7.81
C LEU A 193 3.60 19.24 -6.97
N ASP A 194 3.35 19.24 -5.67
CA ASP A 194 3.84 20.24 -4.72
C ASP A 194 4.89 19.67 -3.73
N TYR A 195 5.48 18.52 -4.05
CA TYR A 195 6.55 17.95 -3.23
C TYR A 195 7.83 18.78 -3.28
N THR A 196 8.51 18.81 -2.14
CA THR A 196 9.82 19.50 -2.01
C THR A 196 10.88 18.79 -2.84
N VAL A 197 11.66 19.54 -3.62
CA VAL A 197 12.81 19.02 -4.38
C VAL A 197 14.11 19.27 -3.63
N SER A 198 15.01 18.29 -3.61
CA SER A 198 16.34 18.43 -3.04
C SER A 198 17.33 18.92 -4.10
N ARG A 199 18.30 19.75 -3.66
CA ARG A 199 19.49 20.11 -4.47
C ARG A 199 20.71 19.28 -4.08
N ARG A 200 20.60 18.46 -3.03
CA ARG A 200 21.68 17.57 -2.58
C ARG A 200 21.86 16.44 -3.58
N ILE A 201 23.10 16.09 -3.86
CA ILE A 201 23.48 14.96 -4.69
C ILE A 201 23.87 13.79 -3.80
N VAL A 202 23.42 12.59 -4.16
CA VAL A 202 23.71 11.32 -3.50
C VAL A 202 24.59 10.51 -4.44
N SER A 203 25.70 9.98 -3.93
CA SER A 203 26.61 9.12 -4.68
C SER A 203 25.93 7.81 -5.08
N SER A 204 26.22 7.32 -6.27
CA SER A 204 25.84 5.98 -6.75
C SER A 204 26.62 4.85 -6.06
N GLY A 205 27.67 5.18 -5.30
CA GLY A 205 28.62 4.21 -4.76
C GLY A 205 29.67 3.73 -5.76
N ILE A 206 29.67 4.29 -6.97
CA ILE A 206 30.62 3.98 -8.04
C ILE A 206 31.20 5.31 -8.50
N PRO A 207 32.43 5.66 -8.05
CA PRO A 207 33.02 6.98 -8.29
C PRO A 207 33.07 7.39 -9.76
N GLU A 208 33.36 6.46 -10.66
CA GLU A 208 33.41 6.73 -12.09
C GLU A 208 32.03 7.01 -12.67
N LEU A 209 30.96 6.35 -12.14
CA LEU A 209 29.58 6.65 -12.53
C LEU A 209 29.14 8.02 -12.00
N ASP A 210 29.55 8.37 -10.79
CA ASP A 210 29.29 9.70 -10.24
C ASP A 210 29.91 10.78 -11.09
N ASN A 211 31.18 10.61 -11.56
CA ASN A 211 31.82 11.53 -12.49
C ASN A 211 31.03 11.68 -13.80
N ILE A 212 30.55 10.57 -14.37
CA ILE A 212 29.72 10.56 -15.59
C ILE A 212 28.40 11.32 -15.38
N LEU A 213 27.81 11.23 -14.18
CA LEU A 213 26.55 11.85 -13.79
C LEU A 213 26.70 13.29 -13.28
N GLY A 214 27.92 13.82 -13.16
CA GLY A 214 28.19 15.16 -12.61
C GLY A 214 28.09 15.22 -11.10
N GLY A 215 28.39 14.11 -10.41
CA GLY A 215 28.44 13.95 -8.96
C GLY A 215 27.53 12.88 -8.35
N GLY A 216 26.62 12.32 -9.11
CA GLY A 216 25.67 11.30 -8.64
C GLY A 216 24.23 11.58 -9.03
N PHE A 217 23.27 11.25 -8.16
CA PHE A 217 21.85 11.47 -8.38
C PHE A 217 21.32 12.58 -7.46
N TYR A 218 20.29 13.30 -7.88
CA TYR A 218 19.58 14.15 -6.92
C TYR A 218 18.89 13.32 -5.85
N GLN A 219 19.04 13.72 -4.60
CA GLN A 219 18.29 13.15 -3.48
C GLN A 219 16.80 13.34 -3.72
N TRP A 220 15.97 12.33 -3.37
CA TRP A 220 14.52 12.29 -3.57
C TRP A 220 14.09 12.23 -5.03
N SER A 221 15.00 11.88 -5.92
CA SER A 221 14.72 11.67 -7.35
C SER A 221 14.45 10.19 -7.65
N SER A 222 13.98 9.92 -8.87
CA SER A 222 13.75 8.57 -9.38
C SER A 222 14.81 8.21 -10.42
N VAL A 223 15.50 7.10 -10.17
CA VAL A 223 16.56 6.57 -11.05
C VAL A 223 16.08 5.26 -11.68
N LEU A 224 16.29 5.08 -12.97
CA LEU A 224 16.03 3.84 -13.69
C LEU A 224 17.34 3.25 -14.23
N ILE A 225 17.56 1.97 -13.97
CA ILE A 225 18.65 1.19 -14.58
C ILE A 225 18.00 0.11 -15.44
N SER A 226 18.05 0.26 -16.76
CA SER A 226 17.47 -0.70 -17.70
C SER A 226 18.52 -1.51 -18.43
N GLY A 227 18.16 -2.70 -18.88
CA GLY A 227 19.05 -3.56 -19.66
C GLY A 227 18.52 -5.01 -19.74
N THR A 228 19.09 -5.79 -20.64
CA THR A 228 18.76 -7.21 -20.81
C THR A 228 19.23 -8.04 -19.61
N SER A 229 18.79 -9.30 -19.54
CA SER A 229 19.23 -10.22 -18.48
C SER A 229 20.78 -10.35 -18.49
N GLY A 230 21.38 -10.52 -17.31
CA GLY A 230 22.83 -10.72 -17.17
C GLY A 230 23.69 -9.47 -17.34
N THR A 231 23.13 -8.27 -17.56
CA THR A 231 23.88 -7.03 -17.71
C THR A 231 24.37 -6.41 -16.38
N GLY A 232 24.02 -7.00 -15.22
CA GLY A 232 24.51 -6.55 -13.91
C GLY A 232 23.63 -5.50 -13.21
N LYS A 233 22.36 -5.31 -13.61
CA LYS A 233 21.42 -4.35 -12.98
C LYS A 233 21.38 -4.48 -11.46
N THR A 234 21.15 -5.71 -10.96
CA THR A 234 21.13 -6.02 -9.53
C THR A 234 22.45 -5.64 -8.83
N SER A 235 23.60 -5.84 -9.49
CA SER A 235 24.89 -5.45 -8.90
C SER A 235 25.03 -3.93 -8.74
N PHE A 236 24.50 -3.13 -9.69
CA PHE A 236 24.52 -1.67 -9.57
C PHE A 236 23.63 -1.18 -8.43
N VAL A 237 22.43 -1.70 -8.30
CA VAL A 237 21.52 -1.30 -7.20
C VAL A 237 21.99 -1.81 -5.84
N ALA A 238 22.57 -3.01 -5.79
CA ALA A 238 23.18 -3.56 -4.58
C ALA A 238 24.39 -2.74 -4.11
N LYS A 239 25.24 -2.25 -5.07
CA LYS A 239 26.37 -1.37 -4.73
C LYS A 239 25.87 -0.04 -4.18
N PHE A 240 24.80 0.53 -4.76
CA PHE A 240 24.17 1.72 -4.20
C PHE A 240 23.62 1.48 -2.78
N ALA A 241 22.92 0.36 -2.57
CA ALA A 241 22.39 -0.01 -1.25
C ALA A 241 23.54 -0.14 -0.23
N TYR A 242 24.61 -0.83 -0.59
CA TYR A 242 25.79 -0.98 0.24
C TYR A 242 26.36 0.38 0.68
N GLU A 243 26.61 1.29 -0.27
CA GLU A 243 27.17 2.61 0.02
C GLU A 243 26.20 3.52 0.80
N ALA A 244 24.90 3.43 0.54
CA ALA A 244 23.89 4.13 1.33
C ALA A 244 23.92 3.66 2.80
N CYS A 245 23.97 2.36 3.02
CA CYS A 245 24.07 1.78 4.34
C CYS A 245 25.40 2.11 5.06
N GLU A 246 26.53 2.16 4.31
CA GLU A 246 27.82 2.63 4.87
C GLU A 246 27.76 4.09 5.35
N ARG A 247 26.93 4.93 4.71
CA ARG A 247 26.67 6.30 5.17
C ARG A 247 25.69 6.37 6.36
N GLY A 248 25.18 5.22 6.84
CA GLY A 248 24.17 5.15 7.91
C GLY A 248 22.73 5.41 7.43
N GLU A 249 22.50 5.48 6.13
CA GLU A 249 21.18 5.66 5.52
C GLU A 249 20.41 4.34 5.48
N ARG A 250 19.08 4.38 5.58
CA ARG A 250 18.22 3.17 5.56
C ARG A 250 17.81 2.85 4.14
N CYS A 251 18.00 1.61 3.73
CA CYS A 251 17.69 1.14 2.40
C CYS A 251 16.69 -0.03 2.42
N LEU A 252 15.59 0.11 1.69
CA LEU A 252 14.58 -0.94 1.48
C LEU A 252 14.68 -1.44 0.04
N LEU A 253 15.01 -2.72 -0.12
CA LEU A 253 15.09 -3.37 -1.42
C LEU A 253 13.92 -4.35 -1.59
N PHE A 254 13.05 -4.09 -2.54
CA PHE A 254 12.03 -5.01 -3.02
C PHE A 254 12.61 -5.88 -4.13
N ALA A 255 12.77 -7.18 -3.83
CA ALA A 255 13.31 -8.18 -4.73
C ALA A 255 12.16 -9.03 -5.29
N ASN A 256 11.79 -8.78 -6.55
CA ASN A 256 10.62 -9.38 -7.17
C ASN A 256 10.89 -10.74 -7.87
N GLU A 257 12.15 -11.12 -8.04
CA GLU A 257 12.54 -12.35 -8.77
C GLU A 257 13.40 -13.28 -7.95
N GLU A 258 14.28 -12.76 -7.07
CA GLU A 258 15.25 -13.55 -6.33
C GLU A 258 15.00 -13.47 -4.81
N PRO A 259 15.17 -14.59 -4.06
CA PRO A 259 15.18 -14.56 -2.59
C PRO A 259 16.31 -13.70 -2.03
N ALA A 260 16.10 -13.11 -0.84
CA ALA A 260 17.08 -12.25 -0.17
C ALA A 260 18.44 -12.91 0.01
N ASP A 261 18.46 -14.18 0.50
CA ASP A 261 19.71 -14.93 0.72
C ASP A 261 20.48 -15.18 -0.57
N GLN A 262 19.77 -15.36 -1.69
CA GLN A 262 20.39 -15.51 -3.00
C GLN A 262 21.04 -14.21 -3.47
N ILE A 263 20.39 -13.07 -3.28
CA ILE A 263 20.95 -11.75 -3.59
C ILE A 263 22.19 -11.49 -2.75
N ILE A 264 22.12 -11.71 -1.43
CA ILE A 264 23.23 -11.52 -0.51
C ILE A 264 24.43 -12.37 -0.95
N ARG A 265 24.22 -13.67 -1.17
CA ARG A 265 25.25 -14.60 -1.64
C ARG A 265 25.86 -14.18 -2.97
N ASN A 266 25.03 -13.82 -3.95
CA ASN A 266 25.47 -13.43 -5.29
C ASN A 266 26.26 -12.12 -5.24
N MET A 267 25.87 -11.16 -4.42
CA MET A 267 26.55 -9.89 -4.26
C MET A 267 27.87 -10.03 -3.52
N ALA A 268 27.97 -10.92 -2.54
CA ALA A 268 29.24 -11.25 -1.87
C ALA A 268 30.30 -11.76 -2.88
N SER A 269 29.89 -12.54 -3.89
CA SER A 269 30.82 -13.08 -4.92
C SER A 269 31.44 -12.00 -5.80
N VAL A 270 30.82 -10.83 -5.89
CA VAL A 270 31.33 -9.65 -6.63
C VAL A 270 31.83 -8.55 -5.69
N GLY A 271 32.13 -8.89 -4.43
CA GLY A 271 32.74 -7.95 -3.47
C GLY A 271 31.77 -6.92 -2.87
N ILE A 272 30.48 -7.19 -2.87
CA ILE A 272 29.45 -6.35 -2.23
C ILE A 272 28.82 -7.15 -1.08
N ASP A 273 29.26 -6.87 0.14
CA ASP A 273 28.84 -7.56 1.36
C ASP A 273 27.59 -6.91 1.95
N LEU A 274 26.41 -7.33 1.48
CA LEU A 274 25.12 -6.82 1.98
C LEU A 274 24.75 -7.39 3.35
N GLU A 275 25.29 -8.54 3.74
CA GLU A 275 24.97 -9.21 5.00
C GLU A 275 25.31 -8.33 6.21
N LYS A 276 26.40 -7.56 6.09
CA LYS A 276 26.84 -6.57 7.07
C LYS A 276 25.72 -5.64 7.56
N PHE A 277 24.72 -5.36 6.73
CA PHE A 277 23.66 -4.38 6.99
C PHE A 277 22.27 -4.98 7.20
N SER A 278 22.09 -6.28 6.97
CA SER A 278 20.78 -6.95 6.96
C SER A 278 20.04 -6.89 8.29
N SER A 279 20.75 -6.74 9.41
CA SER A 279 20.14 -6.61 10.75
C SER A 279 20.03 -5.16 11.24
N HIS A 280 20.37 -4.16 10.43
CA HIS A 280 20.46 -2.76 10.86
C HIS A 280 19.66 -1.84 9.97
N ASN A 281 20.24 -1.43 8.87
CA ASN A 281 19.70 -0.39 7.98
C ASN A 281 19.43 -0.85 6.54
N LEU A 282 19.57 -2.14 6.25
CA LEU A 282 19.13 -2.77 5.00
C LEU A 282 18.00 -3.76 5.28
N LEU A 283 16.85 -3.55 4.65
CA LEU A 283 15.77 -4.53 4.59
C LEU A 283 15.60 -5.01 3.15
N ILE A 284 15.75 -6.32 2.92
CA ILE A 284 15.46 -6.96 1.64
C ILE A 284 14.14 -7.71 1.78
N HIS A 285 13.11 -7.23 1.09
CA HIS A 285 11.80 -7.87 1.04
C HIS A 285 11.65 -8.60 -0.29
N SER A 286 11.57 -9.93 -0.23
CA SER A 286 11.46 -10.78 -1.42
C SER A 286 10.06 -11.33 -1.55
N GLU A 287 9.33 -10.87 -2.58
CA GLU A 287 7.98 -11.36 -2.87
C GLU A 287 7.72 -11.28 -4.38
N ARG A 288 7.15 -12.34 -4.96
CA ARG A 288 6.72 -12.32 -6.36
C ARG A 288 5.37 -11.60 -6.48
N PRO A 289 5.23 -10.63 -7.41
CA PRO A 289 3.99 -9.86 -7.56
C PRO A 289 2.81 -10.66 -8.11
N THR A 290 3.00 -11.94 -8.42
CA THR A 290 1.96 -12.85 -8.93
C THR A 290 1.00 -13.39 -7.86
N THR A 291 1.29 -13.18 -6.57
CA THR A 291 0.47 -13.67 -5.44
C THR A 291 -0.70 -12.74 -5.12
N LEU A 292 -0.55 -11.46 -5.40
CA LEU A 292 -1.55 -10.41 -5.15
C LEU A 292 -1.81 -9.62 -6.43
N GLY A 293 -2.98 -8.98 -6.54
CA GLY A 293 -3.19 -7.97 -7.55
C GLY A 293 -2.18 -6.82 -7.40
N LEU A 294 -1.79 -6.17 -8.49
CA LEU A 294 -0.79 -5.11 -8.48
C LEU A 294 -1.10 -4.02 -7.45
N GLU A 295 -2.37 -3.64 -7.33
CA GLU A 295 -2.84 -2.64 -6.37
C GLU A 295 -2.61 -3.07 -4.92
N ALA A 296 -2.93 -4.33 -4.61
CA ALA A 296 -2.71 -4.88 -3.27
C ALA A 296 -1.21 -5.01 -2.97
N HIS A 297 -0.42 -5.43 -3.96
CA HIS A 297 1.04 -5.50 -3.84
C HIS A 297 1.67 -4.12 -3.56
N LEU A 298 1.28 -3.09 -4.32
CA LEU A 298 1.75 -1.72 -4.07
C LEU A 298 1.28 -1.16 -2.72
N THR A 299 0.10 -1.57 -2.25
CA THR A 299 -0.37 -1.22 -0.90
C THR A 299 0.54 -1.84 0.17
N ALA A 300 0.86 -3.13 0.04
CA ALA A 300 1.79 -3.81 0.94
C ALA A 300 3.19 -3.16 0.93
N MET A 301 3.69 -2.80 -0.26
CA MET A 301 4.95 -2.06 -0.38
C MET A 301 4.91 -0.70 0.34
N GLN A 302 3.79 0.05 0.24
CA GLN A 302 3.64 1.31 0.97
C GLN A 302 3.64 1.12 2.48
N ASP A 303 3.01 0.06 2.98
CA ASP A 303 2.97 -0.25 4.41
C ASP A 303 4.38 -0.56 4.94
N LEU A 304 5.17 -1.33 4.19
CA LEU A 304 6.58 -1.57 4.52
C LEU A 304 7.41 -0.29 4.52
N VAL A 305 7.19 0.61 3.54
CA VAL A 305 7.86 1.92 3.50
C VAL A 305 7.49 2.77 4.71
N ARG A 306 6.23 2.75 5.15
CA ARG A 306 5.78 3.49 6.35
C ARG A 306 6.40 2.95 7.63
N GLU A 307 6.53 1.63 7.73
CA GLU A 307 7.06 0.94 8.89
C GLU A 307 8.58 1.05 9.00
N PHE A 308 9.26 0.79 7.88
CA PHE A 308 10.72 0.81 7.86
C PHE A 308 11.30 2.23 7.76
N GLU A 309 10.55 3.22 7.28
CA GLU A 309 10.97 4.63 7.08
C GLU A 309 12.33 4.75 6.39
N PRO A 310 12.48 4.21 5.15
CA PRO A 310 13.75 4.20 4.45
C PRO A 310 14.10 5.58 3.87
N ASP A 311 15.39 5.89 3.74
CA ASP A 311 15.91 7.01 2.93
C ASP A 311 15.90 6.67 1.44
N HIS A 312 16.07 5.38 1.13
CA HIS A 312 16.16 4.86 -0.23
C HIS A 312 15.27 3.63 -0.42
N VAL A 313 14.55 3.59 -1.54
CA VAL A 313 13.77 2.42 -1.97
C VAL A 313 14.32 1.92 -3.30
N ILE A 314 14.64 0.64 -3.36
CA ILE A 314 15.06 -0.06 -4.56
C ILE A 314 13.98 -1.07 -4.95
N ILE A 315 13.66 -1.16 -6.25
CA ILE A 315 12.74 -2.18 -6.80
C ILE A 315 13.46 -2.91 -7.92
N ASP A 316 13.70 -4.21 -7.73
CA ASP A 316 14.49 -5.02 -8.67
C ASP A 316 13.79 -6.36 -9.01
N PRO A 317 13.28 -6.49 -10.25
CA PRO A 317 12.97 -5.44 -11.22
C PRO A 317 11.50 -4.97 -11.13
N ILE A 318 11.20 -3.79 -11.73
CA ILE A 318 9.83 -3.33 -11.90
C ILE A 318 9.12 -4.01 -13.08
N SER A 319 9.85 -4.63 -14.01
CA SER A 319 9.27 -5.36 -15.15
C SER A 319 8.36 -6.49 -14.71
N SER A 320 8.68 -7.19 -13.62
CA SER A 320 7.84 -8.24 -13.05
C SER A 320 6.47 -7.75 -12.55
N LEU A 321 6.36 -6.45 -12.21
CA LEU A 321 5.10 -5.82 -11.83
C LEU A 321 4.25 -5.42 -13.06
N THR A 322 4.86 -5.35 -14.25
CA THR A 322 4.20 -4.82 -15.45
C THR A 322 3.36 -5.85 -16.18
N GLU A 323 3.61 -7.12 -15.95
CA GLU A 323 2.84 -8.23 -16.52
C GLU A 323 1.39 -8.29 -15.98
N ALA A 324 1.10 -7.53 -14.92
CA ALA A 324 -0.20 -7.51 -14.24
C ALA A 324 -1.32 -6.74 -14.97
N GLY A 325 -1.09 -6.14 -16.17
CA GLY A 325 -2.15 -5.64 -17.05
C GLY A 325 -2.37 -4.11 -17.09
N PHE A 326 -3.56 -3.67 -17.52
CA PHE A 326 -3.91 -2.24 -17.72
C PHE A 326 -3.82 -1.41 -16.44
N GLY A 327 -3.33 -0.14 -16.57
CA GLY A 327 -3.26 0.80 -15.45
C GLY A 327 -1.95 0.80 -14.67
N VAL A 328 -1.01 -0.09 -15.00
CA VAL A 328 0.30 -0.22 -14.34
C VAL A 328 1.05 1.12 -14.29
N LYS A 329 1.04 1.88 -15.37
CA LYS A 329 1.69 3.20 -15.43
C LYS A 329 1.13 4.15 -14.37
N ASP A 330 -0.18 4.27 -14.25
CA ASP A 330 -0.82 5.20 -13.32
C ASP A 330 -0.55 4.82 -11.86
N LEU A 331 -0.50 3.52 -11.58
CA LEU A 331 -0.14 3.01 -10.26
C LEU A 331 1.32 3.29 -9.91
N PHE A 332 2.24 3.14 -10.89
CA PHE A 332 3.66 3.50 -10.71
C PHE A 332 3.87 5.00 -10.53
N VAL A 333 3.13 5.86 -11.29
CA VAL A 333 3.12 7.31 -11.05
C VAL A 333 2.85 7.59 -9.59
N ARG A 334 1.77 7.01 -9.05
CA ARG A 334 1.31 7.23 -7.67
C ARG A 334 2.29 6.71 -6.64
N PHE A 335 2.87 5.53 -6.88
CA PHE A 335 3.87 4.98 -5.98
C PHE A 335 5.14 5.83 -5.97
N THR A 336 5.60 6.29 -7.14
CA THR A 336 6.75 7.19 -7.26
C THR A 336 6.50 8.53 -6.57
N ASP A 337 5.31 9.10 -6.76
CA ASP A 337 4.92 10.34 -6.09
C ASP A 337 4.80 10.16 -4.56
N PHE A 338 4.30 9.01 -4.10
CA PHE A 338 4.29 8.66 -2.69
C PHE A 338 5.70 8.67 -2.10
N LEU A 339 6.68 8.08 -2.79
CA LEU A 339 8.07 8.07 -2.36
C LEU A 339 8.68 9.48 -2.34
N LYS A 340 8.45 10.27 -3.39
CA LYS A 340 8.93 11.67 -3.48
C LYS A 340 8.35 12.56 -2.38
N ASN A 341 7.05 12.42 -2.08
CA ASN A 341 6.40 13.17 -0.98
C ASN A 341 6.97 12.81 0.40
N ARG A 342 7.47 11.58 0.56
CA ARG A 342 8.17 11.15 1.78
C ARG A 342 9.65 11.45 1.78
N LYS A 343 10.15 12.16 0.74
CA LYS A 343 11.56 12.52 0.61
C LYS A 343 12.46 11.27 0.48
N ILE A 344 12.00 10.26 -0.25
CA ILE A 344 12.71 9.00 -0.48
C ILE A 344 13.28 9.00 -1.89
N THR A 345 14.56 8.65 -2.03
CA THR A 345 15.19 8.41 -3.34
C THR A 345 14.80 7.01 -3.82
N SER A 346 14.31 6.88 -5.05
CA SER A 346 13.92 5.60 -5.62
C SER A 346 14.86 5.16 -6.75
N ILE A 347 15.27 3.88 -6.71
CA ILE A 347 16.06 3.26 -7.78
C ILE A 347 15.31 2.03 -8.28
N LEU A 348 15.06 2.04 -9.58
CA LEU A 348 14.24 1.03 -10.25
C LEU A 348 15.11 0.30 -11.25
N THR A 349 15.02 -1.02 -11.33
CA THR A 349 15.59 -1.75 -12.46
C THR A 349 14.48 -2.19 -13.41
N TYR A 350 14.81 -2.27 -14.69
CA TYR A 350 13.88 -2.70 -15.73
C TYR A 350 14.55 -3.70 -16.67
N LEU A 351 13.91 -4.86 -16.81
CA LEU A 351 14.35 -5.86 -17.78
C LEU A 351 13.83 -5.46 -19.16
N THR A 352 14.73 -5.31 -20.14
CA THR A 352 14.39 -5.07 -21.54
C THR A 352 14.49 -6.38 -22.32
N GLU A 353 13.54 -6.64 -23.21
CA GLU A 353 13.60 -7.77 -24.11
C GLU A 353 14.66 -7.54 -25.21
N GLY A 354 15.30 -8.64 -25.64
CA GLY A 354 16.26 -8.58 -26.74
C GLY A 354 15.55 -8.17 -28.05
N GLY A 355 16.05 -7.10 -28.68
CA GLY A 355 15.48 -6.56 -29.93
C GLY A 355 14.57 -5.34 -29.75
N SER A 356 14.11 -5.04 -28.55
CA SER A 356 13.35 -3.82 -28.26
C SER A 356 14.27 -2.58 -28.22
N PRO A 357 13.78 -1.39 -28.62
CA PRO A 357 14.55 -0.15 -28.48
C PRO A 357 14.93 0.08 -27.02
N LEU A 358 16.23 0.13 -26.71
CA LEU A 358 16.74 0.34 -25.34
C LEU A 358 16.32 1.68 -24.70
N THR A 359 15.74 2.57 -25.51
CA THR A 359 15.29 3.92 -25.10
C THR A 359 13.80 3.99 -24.77
N THR A 360 13.10 2.88 -24.81
CA THR A 360 11.68 2.77 -24.48
C THR A 360 11.47 1.72 -23.40
N THR A 361 10.51 1.97 -22.51
CA THR A 361 9.95 0.97 -21.61
C THR A 361 8.52 0.72 -22.05
N GLU A 362 8.03 -0.50 -21.98
CA GLU A 362 6.64 -0.84 -22.33
C GLU A 362 5.62 0.00 -21.58
N ILE A 363 5.95 0.40 -20.35
CA ILE A 363 5.10 1.22 -19.49
C ILE A 363 5.24 2.73 -19.75
N HIS A 364 6.07 3.16 -20.71
CA HIS A 364 6.33 4.58 -20.98
C HIS A 364 6.71 5.39 -19.73
N LEU A 365 7.55 4.84 -18.84
CA LEU A 365 7.99 5.46 -17.59
C LEU A 365 8.94 6.64 -17.78
N SER A 366 9.38 6.91 -19.00
CA SER A 366 10.39 7.95 -19.29
C SER A 366 10.06 9.33 -18.73
N SER A 367 8.78 9.68 -18.62
CA SER A 367 8.33 10.97 -18.06
C SER A 367 8.49 11.06 -16.53
N LEU A 368 8.48 9.94 -15.82
CA LEU A 368 8.53 9.85 -14.36
C LEU A 368 9.94 9.81 -13.82
N ILE A 369 10.88 9.32 -14.64
CA ILE A 369 12.25 9.07 -14.25
C ILE A 369 13.08 10.35 -14.39
N ASP A 370 13.89 10.67 -13.40
CA ASP A 370 14.78 11.82 -13.38
C ASP A 370 16.15 11.47 -13.98
N THR A 371 16.70 10.29 -13.64
CA THR A 371 17.96 9.78 -14.22
C THR A 371 17.73 8.38 -14.80
N TRP A 372 18.23 8.16 -16.02
CA TRP A 372 18.11 6.87 -16.70
C TRP A 372 19.45 6.38 -17.20
N VAL A 373 19.90 5.25 -16.66
CA VAL A 373 21.11 4.53 -17.03
C VAL A 373 20.73 3.26 -17.81
N ILE A 374 21.40 3.01 -18.91
CA ILE A 374 21.21 1.83 -19.75
C ILE A 374 22.46 0.95 -19.66
N LEU A 375 22.25 -0.34 -19.37
CA LEU A 375 23.26 -1.38 -19.39
C LEU A 375 22.99 -2.31 -20.57
N GLN A 376 23.98 -2.59 -21.39
CA GLN A 376 23.86 -3.46 -22.54
C GLN A 376 25.12 -4.29 -22.76
N GLN A 377 24.95 -5.47 -23.37
CA GLN A 377 26.07 -6.25 -23.89
C GLN A 377 26.22 -5.98 -25.37
N VAL A 378 27.45 -5.72 -25.81
CA VAL A 378 27.80 -5.44 -27.21
C VAL A 378 28.89 -6.39 -27.62
N GLU A 379 28.75 -7.02 -28.76
CA GLU A 379 29.78 -7.85 -29.32
C GLU A 379 30.94 -6.95 -29.86
N LYS A 380 32.15 -7.25 -29.42
CA LYS A 380 33.34 -6.48 -29.77
C LYS A 380 34.51 -7.43 -30.00
N GLY A 381 34.84 -7.66 -31.25
CA GLY A 381 36.00 -8.47 -31.60
C GLY A 381 35.96 -9.93 -31.09
N GLY A 382 34.77 -10.57 -31.14
CA GLY A 382 34.58 -11.98 -30.74
C GLY A 382 34.36 -12.20 -29.23
N TYR A 383 34.16 -11.15 -28.44
CA TYR A 383 33.73 -11.22 -27.05
C TYR A 383 32.64 -10.20 -26.75
N TYR A 384 31.86 -10.44 -25.68
CA TYR A 384 30.81 -9.51 -25.21
C TYR A 384 31.40 -8.54 -24.19
N ALA A 385 31.28 -7.23 -24.48
CA ALA A 385 31.61 -6.17 -23.55
C ALA A 385 30.36 -5.59 -22.93
N ASN A 386 30.38 -5.34 -21.61
CA ASN A 386 29.33 -4.63 -20.93
C ASN A 386 29.51 -3.12 -21.09
N ILE A 387 28.48 -2.46 -21.60
CA ILE A 387 28.49 -1.01 -21.87
C ILE A 387 27.42 -0.34 -21.01
N LEU A 388 27.82 0.77 -20.38
CA LEU A 388 26.96 1.68 -19.65
C LEU A 388 26.80 2.98 -20.46
N ARG A 389 25.56 3.48 -20.51
CA ARG A 389 25.24 4.78 -21.10
C ARG A 389 24.22 5.51 -20.25
N VAL A 390 24.43 6.79 -19.98
CA VAL A 390 23.41 7.65 -19.38
C VAL A 390 22.55 8.23 -20.51
N LEU A 391 21.27 7.83 -20.53
CA LEU A 391 20.31 8.34 -21.52
C LEU A 391 19.83 9.73 -21.12
N LYS A 392 19.60 9.93 -19.82
CA LYS A 392 19.01 11.15 -19.28
C LYS A 392 19.44 11.36 -17.82
N SER A 393 19.69 12.61 -17.44
CA SER A 393 19.79 13.06 -16.06
C SER A 393 19.24 14.49 -15.98
N ARG A 394 18.05 14.65 -15.40
CA ARG A 394 17.37 15.94 -15.32
C ARG A 394 18.11 16.87 -14.37
N GLY A 395 18.40 18.08 -14.86
CA GLY A 395 19.03 19.13 -14.05
C GLY A 395 20.54 18.92 -13.79
N LEU A 396 21.14 17.79 -14.20
CA LEU A 396 22.57 17.53 -14.08
C LEU A 396 23.24 17.42 -15.46
N LYS A 397 24.43 17.98 -15.55
CA LYS A 397 25.28 17.79 -16.72
C LYS A 397 25.85 16.37 -16.65
N HIS A 398 25.64 15.56 -17.67
CA HIS A 398 26.14 14.20 -17.73
C HIS A 398 26.82 13.90 -19.06
N SER A 399 27.73 12.93 -19.07
CA SER A 399 28.35 12.44 -20.30
C SER A 399 27.35 11.57 -21.08
N LYS A 400 27.27 11.80 -22.38
CA LYS A 400 26.48 10.95 -23.31
C LYS A 400 27.33 9.84 -23.93
N LYS A 401 28.62 9.81 -23.66
CA LYS A 401 29.54 8.82 -24.21
C LYS A 401 29.32 7.46 -23.54
N PRO A 402 29.13 6.40 -24.31
CA PRO A 402 29.10 5.05 -23.75
C PRO A 402 30.45 4.68 -23.15
N VAL A 403 30.43 3.99 -22.02
CA VAL A 403 31.64 3.51 -21.32
C VAL A 403 31.55 2.01 -21.06
N GLU A 404 32.69 1.32 -21.20
CA GLU A 404 32.77 -0.10 -20.86
C GLU A 404 32.90 -0.31 -19.36
N PHE A 405 32.28 -1.37 -18.80
CA PHE A 405 32.47 -1.72 -17.40
C PHE A 405 32.62 -3.24 -17.23
N LYS A 406 33.18 -3.65 -16.09
CA LYS A 406 33.35 -5.05 -15.68
C LYS A 406 32.87 -5.27 -14.27
N LEU A 407 32.22 -6.42 -14.05
CA LEU A 407 31.98 -6.95 -12.71
C LEU A 407 33.22 -7.75 -12.31
N THR A 408 33.76 -7.45 -11.14
CA THR A 408 34.95 -8.10 -10.60
C THR A 408 34.71 -8.58 -9.19
N SER A 409 35.57 -9.41 -8.63
CA SER A 409 35.51 -9.80 -7.22
C SER A 409 35.71 -8.64 -6.22
N LYS A 410 36.02 -7.43 -6.72
CA LYS A 410 36.19 -6.20 -5.94
C LYS A 410 35.12 -5.15 -6.23
N GLY A 411 34.03 -5.55 -6.87
CA GLY A 411 32.94 -4.66 -7.24
C GLY A 411 32.88 -4.31 -8.74
N ILE A 412 32.14 -3.26 -9.05
CA ILE A 412 31.96 -2.74 -10.41
C ILE A 412 33.12 -1.80 -10.74
N LYS A 413 33.75 -2.04 -11.89
CA LYS A 413 34.82 -1.18 -12.41
C LYS A 413 34.43 -0.62 -13.78
N ILE A 414 34.33 0.70 -13.91
CA ILE A 414 34.08 1.38 -15.18
C ILE A 414 35.45 1.68 -15.83
N LEU A 415 35.55 1.40 -17.13
CA LEU A 415 36.79 1.55 -17.90
C LEU A 415 36.69 2.79 -18.79
N GLY A 416 37.67 3.73 -18.69
CA GLY A 416 37.77 4.88 -19.58
C GLY A 416 36.79 6.03 -19.32
N GLY A 417 36.49 6.31 -18.07
CA GLY A 417 35.76 7.50 -17.62
C GLY A 417 36.67 8.69 -17.38
N GLU A 418 37.35 9.21 -18.43
CA GLU A 418 37.97 10.53 -18.42
C GLU A 418 37.12 11.52 -19.23
#